data_75b7dbc32b20dd795aca16466b7eaf80
#
_entry.id   75b7dbc32b20dd795aca16466b7eaf80
#
_cell.length_a   1.000
_cell.length_b   1.000
_cell.length_c   1.000
_cell.angle_alpha   90.00
_cell.angle_beta   90.00
_cell.angle_gamma   90.00
#
_symmetry.space_group_name_H-M   'P 1'
#
loop_
_entity.id
_entity.type
_entity.pdbx_description
1 polymer ?
#
loop_
_entity_poly.entity_id
_entity_poly.type
_entity_poly.pdbx_seq_one_letter_code
_entity_poly.pdbx_strand_id
1 'polypeptide(L)'
;MKVIIMGCGKVGTQVSRRMAAEGHEVTVIDPEPAALARLGSDFPGRRLTGVGFDRKVLLEAGIEQAEAFAATSTSDTANIVAARIARTILGLRCRMSWLFGMK
;
A
#
# COMPACT_ATOMS: atom_id res chain seq x y z
N MET A 1 -10.13 9.64 2.62
CA MET A 1 -9.26 9.46 1.44
C MET A 1 -8.94 7.98 1.27
N LYS A 2 -8.89 7.51 0.06
CA LYS A 2 -8.56 6.12 -0.21
C LYS A 2 -7.06 5.97 -0.45
N VAL A 3 -6.40 5.15 0.38
CA VAL A 3 -4.95 5.01 0.39
C VAL A 3 -4.56 3.55 0.21
N ILE A 4 -3.57 3.30 -0.62
CA ILE A 4 -3.00 1.96 -0.78
C ILE A 4 -1.57 1.99 -0.25
N ILE A 5 -1.26 1.04 0.64
CA ILE A 5 0.05 0.90 1.24
C ILE A 5 0.64 -0.43 0.76
N MET A 6 1.78 -0.39 0.11
CA MET A 6 2.52 -1.59 -0.26
C MET A 6 3.60 -1.86 0.76
N GLY A 7 3.53 -3.01 1.38
CA GLY A 7 4.48 -3.43 2.40
C GLY A 7 3.90 -3.29 3.80
N CYS A 8 3.95 -4.38 4.55
CA CYS A 8 3.45 -4.44 5.92
C CYS A 8 4.56 -4.82 6.89
N GLY A 9 5.71 -4.18 6.74
CA GLY A 9 6.78 -4.25 7.69
C GLY A 9 6.55 -3.26 8.82
N LYS A 10 7.61 -2.86 9.48
CA LYS A 10 7.51 -1.96 10.62
C LYS A 10 6.90 -0.61 10.24
N VAL A 11 7.40 0.00 9.16
CA VAL A 11 6.92 1.30 8.70
C VAL A 11 5.50 1.20 8.14
N GLY A 12 5.27 0.22 7.26
CA GLY A 12 3.96 0.05 6.64
C GLY A 12 2.86 -0.23 7.65
N THR A 13 3.15 -1.03 8.67
CA THR A 13 2.20 -1.30 9.74
C THR A 13 1.84 -0.02 10.49
N GLN A 14 2.83 0.77 10.87
CA GLN A 14 2.60 2.01 11.61
C GLN A 14 1.82 3.03 10.79
N VAL A 15 2.20 3.22 9.54
CA VAL A 15 1.54 4.16 8.64
C VAL A 15 0.08 3.72 8.40
N SER A 16 -0.12 2.44 8.14
CA SER A 16 -1.45 1.91 7.86
C SER A 16 -2.39 2.09 9.04
N ARG A 17 -1.92 1.75 10.24
CA ARG A 17 -2.73 1.89 11.45
C ARG A 17 -3.06 3.35 11.73
N ARG A 18 -2.09 4.24 11.54
CA ARG A 18 -2.31 5.66 11.76
C ARG A 18 -3.29 6.26 10.77
N MET A 19 -3.15 5.92 9.50
CA MET A 19 -4.06 6.41 8.46
C MET A 19 -5.48 5.91 8.69
N ALA A 20 -5.63 4.65 9.07
CA ALA A 20 -6.95 4.09 9.37
C ALA A 20 -7.56 4.76 10.58
N ALA A 21 -6.76 5.08 11.62
CA ALA A 21 -7.24 5.76 12.81
C ALA A 21 -7.72 7.18 12.51
N GLU A 22 -7.15 7.80 11.48
CA GLU A 22 -7.56 9.14 11.05
C GLU A 22 -8.76 9.13 10.10
N GLY A 23 -9.37 7.97 9.89
CA GLY A 23 -10.59 7.86 9.09
C GLY A 23 -10.38 7.60 7.62
N HIS A 24 -9.16 7.33 7.20
CA HIS A 24 -8.88 7.02 5.79
C HIS A 24 -9.21 5.56 5.48
N GLU A 25 -9.61 5.32 4.24
CA GLU A 25 -9.85 3.98 3.72
C GLU A 25 -8.52 3.39 3.26
N VAL A 26 -7.99 2.45 4.03
CA VAL A 26 -6.64 1.92 3.81
C VAL A 26 -6.70 0.49 3.28
N THR A 27 -5.98 0.21 2.22
CA THR A 27 -5.75 -1.14 1.72
C THR A 27 -4.25 -1.41 1.79
N VAL A 28 -3.87 -2.51 2.44
CA VAL A 28 -2.47 -2.89 2.61
C VAL A 28 -2.19 -4.12 1.78
N ILE A 29 -1.13 -4.07 1.00
CA ILE A 29 -0.69 -5.17 0.14
C ILE A 29 0.64 -5.69 0.64
N ASP A 30 0.75 -7.00 0.83
CA ASP A 30 2.00 -7.65 1.16
C ASP A 30 1.97 -9.09 0.66
N PRO A 31 3.07 -9.62 0.11
CA PRO A 31 3.09 -11.01 -0.35
C PRO A 31 3.06 -12.01 0.80
N GLU A 32 3.33 -11.56 2.02
CA GLU A 32 3.43 -12.43 3.18
C GLU A 32 2.20 -12.30 4.08
N PRO A 33 1.34 -13.33 4.18
CA PRO A 33 0.16 -13.22 5.05
C PRO A 33 0.52 -12.96 6.52
N ALA A 34 1.66 -13.49 6.98
CA ALA A 34 2.11 -13.25 8.35
C ALA A 34 2.43 -11.79 8.60
N ALA A 35 2.91 -11.08 7.59
CA ALA A 35 3.16 -9.65 7.71
C ALA A 35 1.84 -8.87 7.86
N LEU A 36 0.83 -9.25 7.10
CA LEU A 36 -0.48 -8.61 7.21
C LEU A 36 -1.13 -8.84 8.56
N ALA A 37 -0.82 -9.96 9.21
CA ALA A 37 -1.34 -10.25 10.54
C ALA A 37 -0.83 -9.27 11.59
N ARG A 38 0.27 -8.58 11.34
CA ARG A 38 0.81 -7.57 12.27
C ARG A 38 -0.12 -6.37 12.43
N LEU A 39 -1.03 -6.17 11.48
CA LEU A 39 -1.99 -5.07 11.60
C LEU A 39 -2.95 -5.24 12.76
N GLY A 40 -3.13 -6.48 13.20
CA GLY A 40 -4.04 -6.77 14.31
C GLY A 40 -5.46 -7.02 13.84
N SER A 41 -6.22 -7.74 14.67
CA SER A 41 -7.59 -8.11 14.34
C SER A 41 -8.54 -6.92 14.33
N ASP A 42 -8.17 -5.83 14.99
CA ASP A 42 -8.97 -4.62 15.09
C ASP A 42 -8.70 -3.62 13.96
N PHE A 43 -7.79 -3.94 13.06
CA PHE A 43 -7.51 -3.05 11.94
C PHE A 43 -8.72 -2.98 11.00
N PRO A 44 -9.32 -1.80 10.79
CA PRO A 44 -10.54 -1.68 10.00
C PRO A 44 -10.33 -1.71 8.49
N GLY A 45 -9.09 -1.60 8.04
CA GLY A 45 -8.79 -1.55 6.61
C GLY A 45 -8.81 -2.92 5.95
N ARG A 46 -8.51 -2.91 4.66
CA ARG A 46 -8.48 -4.11 3.84
C ARG A 46 -7.05 -4.66 3.74
N ARG A 47 -6.93 -5.97 3.79
CA ARG A 47 -5.67 -6.66 3.60
C ARG A 47 -5.71 -7.44 2.30
N LEU A 48 -4.66 -7.34 1.50
CA LEU A 48 -4.57 -8.06 0.24
C LEU A 48 -3.22 -8.74 0.15
N THR A 49 -3.22 -10.06 0.07
CA THR A 49 -1.99 -10.82 -0.12
C THR A 49 -1.63 -10.79 -1.60
N GLY A 50 -0.46 -10.32 -1.92
CA GLY A 50 -0.01 -10.27 -3.29
C GLY A 50 1.26 -9.45 -3.43
N VAL A 51 1.82 -9.48 -4.62
CA VAL A 51 3.03 -8.72 -4.95
C VAL A 51 2.62 -7.32 -5.37
N GLY A 52 3.06 -6.31 -4.63
CA GLY A 52 2.62 -4.93 -4.82
C GLY A 52 3.01 -4.29 -6.15
N PHE A 53 3.91 -4.92 -6.91
CA PHE A 53 4.23 -4.44 -8.25
C PHE A 53 3.54 -5.26 -9.35
N ASP A 54 2.60 -6.10 -9.00
CA ASP A 54 1.77 -6.81 -9.97
C ASP A 54 0.56 -5.94 -10.31
N ARG A 55 0.40 -5.65 -11.56
CA ARG A 55 -0.69 -4.79 -12.04
C ARG A 55 -2.07 -5.31 -11.62
N LYS A 56 -2.26 -6.63 -11.69
CA LYS A 56 -3.54 -7.25 -11.29
C LYS A 56 -3.83 -7.02 -9.81
N VAL A 57 -2.80 -7.15 -8.98
CA VAL A 57 -2.93 -6.94 -7.54
C VAL A 57 -3.29 -5.48 -7.25
N LEU A 58 -2.64 -4.54 -7.92
CA LEU A 58 -2.94 -3.13 -7.75
C LEU A 58 -4.37 -2.80 -8.18
N LEU A 59 -4.82 -3.37 -9.30
CA LEU A 59 -6.19 -3.16 -9.77
C LEU A 59 -7.20 -3.75 -8.78
N GLU A 60 -6.91 -4.93 -8.25
CA GLU A 60 -7.75 -5.57 -7.26
C GLU A 60 -7.82 -4.76 -5.96
N ALA A 61 -6.73 -4.11 -5.61
CA ALA A 61 -6.67 -3.24 -4.43
C ALA A 61 -7.45 -1.94 -4.63
N GLY A 62 -7.86 -1.64 -5.86
CA GLY A 62 -8.61 -0.42 -6.16
C GLY A 62 -7.73 0.77 -6.48
N ILE A 63 -6.58 0.55 -7.11
CA ILE A 63 -5.64 1.63 -7.44
C ILE A 63 -6.30 2.72 -8.28
N GLU A 64 -7.28 2.37 -9.10
CA GLU A 64 -7.94 3.34 -9.95
C GLU A 64 -8.76 4.37 -9.17
N GLN A 65 -9.22 4.03 -7.98
CA GLN A 65 -9.95 4.93 -7.10
C GLN A 65 -9.08 5.51 -5.99
N ALA A 66 -7.82 5.09 -5.90
CA ALA A 66 -6.95 5.53 -4.83
C ALA A 66 -6.53 6.98 -5.03
N GLU A 67 -6.40 7.69 -3.92
CA GLU A 67 -5.94 9.07 -3.92
C GLU A 67 -4.47 9.17 -3.53
N ALA A 68 -3.94 8.13 -2.89
CA ALA A 68 -2.54 8.07 -2.52
C ALA A 68 -2.03 6.63 -2.56
N PHE A 69 -0.77 6.48 -2.82
CA PHE A 69 -0.08 5.19 -2.82
C PHE A 69 1.26 5.36 -2.12
N ALA A 70 1.52 4.52 -1.12
CA ALA A 70 2.78 4.54 -0.41
C ALA A 70 3.47 3.18 -0.52
N ALA A 71 4.71 3.18 -0.97
CA ALA A 71 5.51 1.96 -1.10
C ALA A 71 6.52 1.92 0.03
N THR A 72 6.33 0.99 0.95
CA THR A 72 7.12 0.91 2.18
C THR A 72 7.84 -0.42 2.38
N SER A 73 7.96 -1.22 1.32
CA SER A 73 8.65 -2.51 1.44
C SER A 73 10.15 -2.30 1.67
N THR A 74 10.83 -3.35 2.11
CA THR A 74 12.28 -3.28 2.32
C THR A 74 13.08 -3.33 1.03
N SER A 75 12.43 -3.59 -0.10
CA SER A 75 13.07 -3.62 -1.40
C SER A 75 12.86 -2.30 -2.14
N ASP A 76 13.92 -1.53 -2.31
CA ASP A 76 13.86 -0.26 -3.05
C ASP A 76 13.42 -0.48 -4.49
N THR A 77 13.93 -1.55 -5.11
CA THR A 77 13.55 -1.89 -6.49
C THR A 77 12.06 -2.17 -6.59
N ALA A 78 11.51 -2.98 -5.69
CA ALA A 78 10.08 -3.28 -5.69
C ALA A 78 9.25 -2.02 -5.47
N ASN A 79 9.70 -1.13 -4.57
CA ASN A 79 9.01 0.13 -4.31
C ASN A 79 8.97 1.02 -5.56
N ILE A 80 10.10 1.12 -6.26
CA ILE A 80 10.19 1.93 -7.47
C ILE A 80 9.30 1.38 -8.57
N VAL A 81 9.35 0.06 -8.79
CA VAL A 81 8.53 -0.58 -9.83
C VAL A 81 7.06 -0.42 -9.52
N ALA A 82 6.66 -0.68 -8.28
CA ALA A 82 5.26 -0.56 -7.88
C ALA A 82 4.76 0.88 -8.05
N ALA A 83 5.56 1.85 -7.65
CA ALA A 83 5.20 3.25 -7.78
C ALA A 83 5.02 3.65 -9.25
N ARG A 84 5.89 3.16 -10.12
CA ARG A 84 5.78 3.44 -11.55
C ARG A 84 4.53 2.83 -12.17
N ILE A 85 4.22 1.59 -11.81
CA ILE A 85 3.02 0.92 -12.31
C ILE A 85 1.78 1.66 -11.82
N ALA A 86 1.73 2.01 -10.54
CA ALA A 86 0.62 2.74 -9.97
C ALA A 86 0.43 4.08 -10.69
N ARG A 87 1.50 4.80 -10.91
CA ARG A 87 1.46 6.08 -11.61
C ARG A 87 0.95 5.93 -13.05
N THR A 88 1.36 4.88 -13.73
CA THR A 88 0.92 4.62 -15.11
C THR A 88 -0.59 4.37 -15.16
N ILE A 89 -1.11 3.60 -14.20
CA ILE A 89 -2.54 3.31 -14.14
C ILE A 89 -3.34 4.55 -13.79
N LEU A 90 -2.86 5.33 -12.82
CA LEU A 90 -3.57 6.50 -12.32
C LEU A 90 -3.45 7.71 -13.24
N GLY A 91 -2.39 7.75 -14.04
CA GLY A 91 -2.12 8.91 -14.90
C GLY A 91 -1.88 10.16 -14.08
N LEU A 92 -2.35 11.30 -14.59
CA LEU A 92 -2.16 12.59 -13.93
C LEU A 92 -3.21 12.88 -12.86
N ARG A 93 -4.15 11.98 -12.65
CA ARG A 93 -5.27 12.20 -11.74
C ARG A 93 -4.91 11.99 -10.28
N CYS A 94 -3.80 11.31 -10.02
CA CYS A 94 -3.45 10.91 -8.67
C CYS A 94 -2.31 11.74 -8.11
N ARG A 95 -2.49 12.19 -6.87
CA ARG A 95 -1.39 12.73 -6.10
C ARG A 95 -0.67 11.54 -5.49
N MET A 96 0.54 11.31 -5.94
CA MET A 96 1.32 10.22 -5.39
C MET A 96 2.26 10.75 -4.32
N SER A 97 1.99 10.34 -3.11
CA SER A 97 2.95 10.48 -2.02
C SER A 97 3.58 9.13 -1.81
N TRP A 98 4.87 9.07 -1.78
CA TRP A 98 5.57 7.81 -1.58
C TRP A 98 6.44 7.89 -0.35
N LEU A 99 6.35 6.85 0.43
CA LEU A 99 7.30 6.60 1.47
C LEU A 99 8.03 5.34 1.08
N PHE A 100 9.35 5.45 0.92
CA PHE A 100 10.16 4.26 0.70
C PHE A 100 10.51 3.68 2.06
N GLY A 101 10.50 2.36 2.14
CA GLY A 101 10.90 1.68 3.36
C GLY A 101 12.33 2.04 3.69
N MET A 102 12.53 2.47 4.91
CA MET A 102 13.86 2.77 5.41
C MET A 102 14.47 1.48 5.92
N LYS A 103 15.69 1.27 5.53
CA LYS A 103 16.41 0.09 5.98
C LYS A 103 16.93 0.28 7.39
#